data_5554cec2e50cebc82a22d19bcf5f0988
#
_entry.id   5554cec2e50cebc82a22d19bcf5f0988
#
_cell.length_a   1.000
_cell.length_b   1.000
_cell.length_c   1.000
_cell.angle_alpha   90.00
_cell.angle_beta   90.00
_cell.angle_gamma   90.00
#
_symmetry.space_group_name_H-M   'P 1'
#
loop_
_entity.id
_entity.type
_entity.pdbx_description
1 polymer ?
#
loop_
_entity_poly.entity_id
_entity_poly.type
_entity_poly.pdbx_seq_one_letter_code
_entity_poly.pdbx_strand_id
1 'polypeptide(L)'
;MSRKSQRTKGLEKAHPFQGMSHVNPNAAGVDIGAVEIVACVSGDDDTTQLVRAFGNYTVDLQALGSWLESYGVKTVAMESTGVYWIPLFEELEREGFECLLISSRSLRRVKGRKSDITDAQWLQTLHSYGLLESSFRPQAELIALRTLLHHRAQLIEHRAPHIQHMQKSLLQMNIQLSQAVSDITGVSGLRIITAMLNGERSPEKLADLREPGCKNSAEEIGKALTGTWRAEHLFVLKQSLEMYAFYSEQIAACDEEIEQTYSGLRMENDPGELQPLSRRKRNSHSKNKPANAEEIRQHLKRISGVDLSVVDGFGISLAQTVIAE
;
A
#
# COMPACT_ATOMS: atom_id res chain seq x y z
N MET A 1 57.01 33.55 -11.69
CA MET A 1 57.29 32.42 -10.77
C MET A 1 56.10 31.50 -10.77
N SER A 2 56.24 30.36 -11.47
CA SER A 2 55.19 29.39 -11.72
C SER A 2 55.08 28.44 -10.53
N ARG A 3 53.91 28.36 -9.85
CA ARG A 3 53.62 27.35 -8.86
C ARG A 3 53.24 26.03 -9.57
N LYS A 4 54.16 25.07 -9.57
CA LYS A 4 53.89 23.70 -9.99
C LYS A 4 52.82 23.11 -9.09
N SER A 5 51.66 22.73 -9.66
CA SER A 5 50.67 21.89 -9.07
C SER A 5 51.26 20.52 -8.77
N GLN A 6 51.40 20.17 -7.50
CA GLN A 6 51.75 18.81 -7.09
C GLN A 6 50.48 17.96 -7.30
N ARG A 7 50.51 17.10 -8.32
CA ARG A 7 49.61 15.96 -8.46
C ARG A 7 49.84 15.03 -7.27
N THR A 8 48.90 15.02 -6.33
CA THR A 8 48.83 13.97 -5.31
C THR A 8 48.57 12.64 -6.02
N LYS A 9 49.57 11.75 -6.02
CA LYS A 9 49.38 10.36 -6.38
C LYS A 9 48.38 9.78 -5.37
N GLY A 10 47.19 9.42 -5.84
CA GLY A 10 46.20 8.70 -5.03
C GLY A 10 46.82 7.37 -4.62
N LEU A 11 46.94 7.15 -3.32
CA LEU A 11 47.14 5.84 -2.77
C LEU A 11 45.97 4.97 -3.23
N GLU A 12 46.21 3.87 -3.94
CA GLU A 12 45.23 2.82 -4.19
C GLU A 12 44.74 2.34 -2.82
N LYS A 13 43.56 2.82 -2.43
CA LYS A 13 42.90 2.34 -1.22
C LYS A 13 42.44 0.92 -1.51
N ALA A 14 42.95 -0.06 -0.78
CA ALA A 14 42.52 -1.45 -0.91
C ALA A 14 40.99 -1.56 -0.95
N HIS A 15 40.48 -2.27 -1.95
CA HIS A 15 39.05 -2.52 -2.09
C HIS A 15 38.57 -3.31 -0.85
N PRO A 16 37.43 -2.96 -0.20
CA PRO A 16 37.04 -3.60 1.07
C PRO A 16 36.83 -5.11 0.98
N PHE A 17 36.70 -5.68 -0.21
CA PHE A 17 36.48 -7.11 -0.49
C PHE A 17 37.63 -7.75 -1.24
N GLN A 18 38.85 -7.19 -1.17
CA GLN A 18 40.04 -7.69 -1.84
C GLN A 18 40.33 -9.14 -1.38
N GLY A 19 40.44 -10.07 -2.35
CA GLY A 19 40.65 -11.50 -2.10
C GLY A 19 39.37 -12.33 -1.97
N MET A 20 38.19 -11.75 -2.07
CA MET A 20 36.92 -12.48 -2.21
C MET A 20 36.63 -12.78 -3.69
N SER A 21 36.09 -13.96 -3.98
CA SER A 21 35.64 -14.31 -5.32
C SER A 21 34.26 -13.67 -5.59
N HIS A 22 34.00 -13.25 -6.84
CA HIS A 22 32.70 -12.81 -7.25
C HIS A 22 31.70 -13.98 -7.26
N VAL A 23 30.56 -13.81 -6.60
CA VAL A 23 29.44 -14.76 -6.63
C VAL A 23 28.61 -14.51 -7.89
N ASN A 24 28.43 -13.24 -8.25
CA ASN A 24 27.69 -12.81 -9.43
C ASN A 24 28.62 -11.97 -10.34
N PRO A 25 29.46 -12.59 -11.20
CA PRO A 25 30.44 -11.85 -12.01
C PRO A 25 29.77 -10.90 -13.03
N ASN A 26 28.57 -11.23 -13.49
CA ASN A 26 27.81 -10.45 -14.47
C ASN A 26 26.69 -9.61 -13.80
N ALA A 27 27.00 -8.99 -12.68
CA ALA A 27 26.08 -8.22 -11.89
C ALA A 27 26.08 -6.73 -12.27
N ALA A 28 24.91 -6.13 -12.26
CA ALA A 28 24.73 -4.67 -12.32
C ALA A 28 24.14 -4.13 -11.02
N GLY A 29 24.42 -2.86 -10.73
CA GLY A 29 23.77 -2.09 -9.67
C GLY A 29 23.07 -0.88 -10.26
N VAL A 30 21.84 -0.60 -9.83
CA VAL A 30 21.04 0.50 -10.33
C VAL A 30 20.53 1.35 -9.18
N ASP A 31 20.84 2.64 -9.22
CA ASP A 31 20.28 3.67 -8.34
C ASP A 31 19.17 4.43 -9.09
N ILE A 32 17.98 4.49 -8.48
CA ILE A 32 16.77 4.99 -9.13
C ILE A 32 16.33 6.29 -8.47
N GLY A 33 16.54 7.41 -9.17
CA GLY A 33 16.01 8.70 -8.81
C GLY A 33 14.67 9.03 -9.48
N ALA A 34 14.02 10.10 -9.02
CA ALA A 34 12.74 10.55 -9.59
C ALA A 34 12.84 11.07 -11.02
N VAL A 35 14.03 11.47 -11.47
CA VAL A 35 14.28 12.08 -12.79
C VAL A 35 15.29 11.30 -13.60
N GLU A 36 16.23 10.65 -12.96
CA GLU A 36 17.38 9.98 -13.58
C GLU A 36 17.61 8.63 -12.90
N ILE A 37 18.01 7.65 -13.69
CA ILE A 37 18.43 6.33 -13.28
C ILE A 37 19.91 6.19 -13.56
N VAL A 38 20.71 5.83 -12.57
CA VAL A 38 22.15 5.60 -12.73
C VAL A 38 22.43 4.09 -12.64
N ALA A 39 23.00 3.53 -13.69
CA ALA A 39 23.36 2.11 -13.75
C ALA A 39 24.88 1.93 -13.77
N CYS A 40 25.35 0.86 -13.12
CA CYS A 40 26.75 0.49 -13.05
C CYS A 40 26.93 -0.98 -13.40
N VAL A 41 27.93 -1.28 -14.24
CA VAL A 41 28.35 -2.64 -14.63
C VAL A 41 29.84 -2.79 -14.43
N SER A 42 30.35 -4.05 -14.39
CA SER A 42 31.78 -4.33 -14.49
C SER A 42 32.29 -3.98 -15.89
N GLY A 43 33.48 -3.42 -15.98
CA GLY A 43 34.19 -3.24 -17.26
C GLY A 43 34.86 -4.54 -17.71
N ASP A 44 35.73 -4.41 -18.73
CA ASP A 44 36.46 -5.54 -19.32
C ASP A 44 37.44 -6.19 -18.36
N ASP A 45 37.81 -5.47 -17.31
CA ASP A 45 38.60 -5.98 -16.18
C ASP A 45 37.76 -5.90 -14.88
N ASP A 46 37.98 -6.84 -13.97
CA ASP A 46 37.23 -6.90 -12.69
C ASP A 46 37.53 -5.72 -11.75
N THR A 47 38.39 -4.79 -12.16
CA THR A 47 38.77 -3.60 -11.38
C THR A 47 38.12 -2.33 -11.83
N THR A 48 37.53 -2.30 -13.04
CA THR A 48 36.89 -1.14 -13.64
C THR A 48 35.39 -1.22 -13.53
N GLN A 49 34.75 -0.13 -13.22
CA GLN A 49 33.29 0.03 -13.23
C GLN A 49 32.88 1.07 -14.25
N LEU A 50 31.90 0.74 -15.08
CA LEU A 50 31.32 1.62 -16.06
C LEU A 50 29.96 2.12 -15.55
N VAL A 51 29.80 3.43 -15.49
CA VAL A 51 28.60 4.08 -14.97
C VAL A 51 27.96 4.87 -16.10
N ARG A 52 26.63 4.71 -16.25
CA ARG A 52 25.84 5.46 -17.23
C ARG A 52 24.51 5.91 -16.63
N ALA A 53 24.11 7.14 -16.96
CA ALA A 53 22.83 7.71 -16.60
C ALA A 53 21.81 7.54 -17.73
N PHE A 54 20.54 7.30 -17.35
CA PHE A 54 19.40 7.14 -18.25
C PHE A 54 18.23 7.98 -17.73
N GLY A 55 17.29 8.34 -18.62
CA GLY A 55 16.02 8.92 -18.21
C GLY A 55 15.05 7.89 -17.65
N ASN A 56 13.84 8.35 -17.30
CA ASN A 56 12.76 7.52 -16.72
C ASN A 56 11.62 7.21 -17.70
N TYR A 57 11.76 7.59 -18.99
CA TYR A 57 10.77 7.23 -19.99
C TYR A 57 10.93 5.75 -20.39
N THR A 58 9.86 5.13 -20.85
CA THR A 58 9.89 3.72 -21.27
C THR A 58 11.02 3.42 -22.28
N VAL A 59 11.26 4.33 -23.22
CA VAL A 59 12.36 4.19 -24.19
C VAL A 59 13.74 4.23 -23.55
N ASP A 60 13.89 4.96 -22.44
CA ASP A 60 15.13 5.03 -21.67
C ASP A 60 15.35 3.75 -20.87
N LEU A 61 14.28 3.17 -20.30
CA LEU A 61 14.34 1.87 -19.60
C LEU A 61 14.77 0.76 -20.56
N GLN A 62 14.22 0.74 -21.79
CA GLN A 62 14.61 -0.20 -22.84
C GLN A 62 16.06 0.01 -23.29
N ALA A 63 16.49 1.28 -23.40
CA ALA A 63 17.88 1.59 -23.71
C ALA A 63 18.83 1.15 -22.58
N LEU A 64 18.39 1.22 -21.33
CA LEU A 64 19.13 0.71 -20.17
C LEU A 64 19.23 -0.82 -20.25
N GLY A 65 18.15 -1.55 -20.49
CA GLY A 65 18.16 -3.01 -20.65
C GLY A 65 19.10 -3.45 -21.79
N SER A 66 18.98 -2.83 -22.97
CA SER A 66 19.89 -3.10 -24.11
C SER A 66 21.35 -2.80 -23.78
N TRP A 67 21.64 -1.76 -23.00
CA TRP A 67 22.99 -1.45 -22.54
C TRP A 67 23.52 -2.52 -21.56
N LEU A 68 22.71 -2.97 -20.61
CA LEU A 68 23.06 -4.06 -19.69
C LEU A 68 23.36 -5.36 -20.45
N GLU A 69 22.52 -5.71 -21.44
CA GLU A 69 22.72 -6.88 -22.28
C GLU A 69 24.04 -6.82 -23.06
N SER A 70 24.42 -5.64 -23.60
CA SER A 70 25.67 -5.45 -24.34
C SER A 70 26.94 -5.72 -23.49
N TYR A 71 26.84 -5.65 -22.17
CA TYR A 71 27.90 -6.03 -21.20
C TYR A 71 27.72 -7.44 -20.61
N GLY A 72 26.77 -8.23 -21.15
CA GLY A 72 26.55 -9.60 -20.71
C GLY A 72 25.99 -9.72 -19.29
N VAL A 73 25.37 -8.66 -18.75
CA VAL A 73 24.71 -8.67 -17.45
C VAL A 73 23.64 -9.74 -17.42
N LYS A 74 23.53 -10.44 -16.30
CA LYS A 74 22.50 -11.47 -16.04
C LYS A 74 21.60 -11.10 -14.87
N THR A 75 22.16 -10.40 -13.88
CA THR A 75 21.45 -10.08 -12.65
C THR A 75 21.66 -8.63 -12.25
N VAL A 76 20.59 -7.97 -11.79
CA VAL A 76 20.54 -6.54 -11.52
C VAL A 76 20.02 -6.29 -10.11
N ALA A 77 20.80 -5.61 -9.28
CA ALA A 77 20.37 -5.14 -7.97
C ALA A 77 19.91 -3.70 -8.04
N MET A 78 18.74 -3.39 -7.47
CA MET A 78 18.19 -2.03 -7.40
C MET A 78 17.58 -1.74 -6.03
N GLU A 79 17.62 -0.48 -5.61
CA GLU A 79 17.03 -0.06 -4.34
C GLU A 79 15.52 0.19 -4.47
N SER A 80 14.74 -0.28 -3.50
CA SER A 80 13.28 -0.11 -3.43
C SER A 80 12.89 1.27 -2.89
N THR A 81 13.29 2.35 -3.56
CA THR A 81 12.93 3.70 -3.16
C THR A 81 11.57 4.12 -3.72
N GLY A 82 10.58 4.30 -2.82
CA GLY A 82 9.23 4.68 -3.20
C GLY A 82 8.60 3.70 -4.20
N VAL A 83 8.06 4.23 -5.31
CA VAL A 83 7.42 3.46 -6.39
C VAL A 83 8.22 3.50 -7.70
N TYR A 84 9.33 4.24 -7.74
CA TYR A 84 10.09 4.50 -8.98
C TYR A 84 10.79 3.26 -9.54
N TRP A 85 11.05 2.27 -8.70
CA TRP A 85 11.68 1.00 -9.10
C TRP A 85 10.74 0.10 -9.93
N ILE A 86 9.42 0.22 -9.78
CA ILE A 86 8.44 -0.72 -10.36
C ILE A 86 8.54 -0.79 -11.87
N PRO A 87 8.47 0.32 -12.64
CA PRO A 87 8.54 0.27 -14.10
C PRO A 87 9.84 -0.33 -14.64
N LEU A 88 10.97 0.00 -13.99
CA LEU A 88 12.26 -0.54 -14.40
C LEU A 88 12.37 -2.04 -14.10
N PHE A 89 11.93 -2.45 -12.92
CA PHE A 89 11.97 -3.85 -12.50
C PHE A 89 11.15 -4.72 -13.46
N GLU A 90 9.93 -4.31 -13.80
CA GLU A 90 9.04 -5.02 -14.73
C GLU A 90 9.60 -5.08 -16.15
N GLU A 91 10.23 -4.00 -16.60
CA GLU A 91 10.87 -3.96 -17.92
C GLU A 91 12.05 -4.93 -17.98
N LEU A 92 12.93 -4.91 -16.99
CA LEU A 92 14.09 -5.80 -16.93
C LEU A 92 13.70 -7.28 -16.75
N GLU A 93 12.68 -7.59 -15.93
CA GLU A 93 12.15 -8.95 -15.82
C GLU A 93 11.61 -9.44 -17.18
N ARG A 94 10.88 -8.59 -17.91
CA ARG A 94 10.35 -8.90 -19.23
C ARG A 94 11.47 -9.17 -20.26
N GLU A 95 12.60 -8.52 -20.14
CA GLU A 95 13.79 -8.74 -20.95
C GLU A 95 14.64 -9.95 -20.49
N GLY A 96 14.28 -10.60 -19.39
CA GLY A 96 14.88 -11.85 -18.91
C GLY A 96 16.02 -11.65 -17.91
N PHE A 97 16.21 -10.47 -17.35
CA PHE A 97 17.16 -10.24 -16.25
C PHE A 97 16.64 -10.80 -14.93
N GLU A 98 17.56 -11.34 -14.11
CA GLU A 98 17.27 -11.66 -12.72
C GLU A 98 17.40 -10.40 -11.87
N CYS A 99 16.29 -9.88 -11.36
CA CYS A 99 16.24 -8.63 -10.63
C CYS A 99 16.20 -8.84 -9.11
N LEU A 100 17.12 -8.20 -8.38
CA LEU A 100 17.16 -8.15 -6.93
C LEU A 100 16.68 -6.79 -6.43
N LEU A 101 15.58 -6.77 -5.68
CA LEU A 101 15.08 -5.58 -5.03
C LEU A 101 15.64 -5.49 -3.61
N ILE A 102 16.32 -4.40 -3.27
CA ILE A 102 17.02 -4.23 -1.99
C ILE A 102 16.37 -3.10 -1.18
N SER A 103 16.10 -3.36 0.10
CA SER A 103 15.59 -2.30 0.97
C SER A 103 16.71 -1.34 1.41
N SER A 104 16.41 -0.04 1.50
CA SER A 104 17.33 0.98 2.03
C SER A 104 17.88 0.63 3.42
N ARG A 105 17.10 -0.12 4.22
CA ARG A 105 17.52 -0.60 5.55
C ARG A 105 18.63 -1.65 5.44
N SER A 106 18.55 -2.57 4.48
CA SER A 106 19.55 -3.60 4.25
C SER A 106 20.87 -3.00 3.78
N LEU A 107 20.82 -2.03 2.86
CA LEU A 107 22.00 -1.31 2.37
C LEU A 107 22.75 -0.58 3.49
N ARG A 108 22.06 0.08 4.41
CA ARG A 108 22.70 0.79 5.54
C ARG A 108 23.41 -0.13 6.54
N ARG A 109 23.11 -1.42 6.57
CA ARG A 109 23.75 -2.39 7.46
C ARG A 109 25.14 -2.82 6.96
N VAL A 110 25.40 -2.73 5.66
CA VAL A 110 26.68 -3.10 5.09
C VAL A 110 27.68 -1.98 5.29
N LYS A 111 28.72 -2.24 6.10
CA LYS A 111 29.79 -1.28 6.39
C LYS A 111 30.83 -1.27 5.28
N GLY A 112 31.53 -0.15 5.09
CA GLY A 112 32.67 -0.07 4.18
C GLY A 112 32.48 0.79 2.95
N ARG A 113 31.32 1.48 2.81
CA ARG A 113 31.09 2.46 1.71
C ARG A 113 32.14 3.56 1.76
N LYS A 114 32.81 3.82 0.65
CA LYS A 114 33.68 4.99 0.45
C LYS A 114 32.83 6.17 -0.03
N SER A 115 33.12 7.36 0.47
CA SER A 115 32.38 8.61 0.15
C SER A 115 32.38 9.01 -1.34
N ASP A 116 33.32 8.47 -2.12
CA ASP A 116 33.54 8.86 -3.52
C ASP A 116 32.92 7.85 -4.52
N ILE A 117 32.13 6.86 -4.04
CA ILE A 117 31.48 5.86 -4.86
C ILE A 117 29.99 6.18 -4.94
N THR A 118 29.41 6.19 -6.16
CA THR A 118 27.96 6.36 -6.36
C THR A 118 27.17 5.21 -5.79
N ASP A 119 25.89 5.41 -5.52
CA ASP A 119 25.02 4.37 -4.99
C ASP A 119 24.91 3.18 -5.94
N ALA A 120 24.85 3.41 -7.26
CA ALA A 120 24.86 2.39 -8.28
C ALA A 120 26.16 1.53 -8.26
N GLN A 121 27.33 2.16 -8.11
CA GLN A 121 28.60 1.45 -8.02
C GLN A 121 28.69 0.61 -6.76
N TRP A 122 28.18 1.12 -5.65
CA TRP A 122 28.13 0.38 -4.38
C TRP A 122 27.21 -0.82 -4.46
N LEU A 123 26.01 -0.65 -5.05
CA LEU A 123 25.07 -1.73 -5.30
C LEU A 123 25.67 -2.82 -6.19
N GLN A 124 26.30 -2.44 -7.30
CA GLN A 124 26.98 -3.36 -8.20
C GLN A 124 28.07 -4.14 -7.47
N THR A 125 28.91 -3.47 -6.69
CA THR A 125 29.97 -4.13 -5.89
C THR A 125 29.37 -5.13 -4.91
N LEU A 126 28.41 -4.74 -4.09
CA LEU A 126 27.79 -5.63 -3.11
C LEU A 126 27.10 -6.82 -3.77
N HIS A 127 26.46 -6.58 -4.91
CA HIS A 127 25.78 -7.62 -5.67
C HIS A 127 26.75 -8.61 -6.27
N SER A 128 27.85 -8.15 -6.83
CA SER A 128 28.90 -9.02 -7.38
C SER A 128 29.47 -9.98 -6.33
N TYR A 129 29.61 -9.54 -5.09
CA TYR A 129 30.10 -10.38 -3.99
C TYR A 129 29.00 -11.17 -3.27
N GLY A 130 27.74 -11.11 -3.70
CA GLY A 130 26.64 -11.83 -3.07
C GLY A 130 26.30 -11.36 -1.66
N LEU A 131 26.55 -10.08 -1.34
CA LEU A 131 26.37 -9.49 -0.01
C LEU A 131 25.00 -8.81 0.18
N LEU A 132 24.10 -8.93 -0.80
CA LEU A 132 22.78 -8.34 -0.76
C LEU A 132 21.71 -9.39 -0.48
N GLU A 133 20.79 -9.05 0.42
CA GLU A 133 19.59 -9.84 0.67
C GLU A 133 18.41 -9.21 -0.08
N SER A 134 17.73 -10.01 -0.91
CA SER A 134 16.55 -9.57 -1.65
C SER A 134 15.40 -9.25 -0.70
N SER A 135 14.72 -8.15 -0.96
CA SER A 135 13.41 -7.89 -0.35
C SER A 135 12.37 -8.84 -0.94
N PHE A 136 11.43 -9.28 -0.10
CA PHE A 136 10.32 -10.09 -0.58
C PHE A 136 9.51 -9.29 -1.62
N ARG A 137 9.19 -9.94 -2.74
CA ARG A 137 8.23 -9.46 -3.72
C ARG A 137 7.16 -10.53 -3.90
N PRO A 138 5.86 -10.19 -3.80
CA PRO A 138 4.79 -11.12 -4.11
C PRO A 138 4.89 -11.63 -5.55
N GLN A 139 4.31 -12.79 -5.81
CA GLN A 139 4.14 -13.29 -7.19
C GLN A 139 3.37 -12.27 -8.03
N ALA A 140 3.64 -12.23 -9.31
CA ALA A 140 3.07 -11.23 -10.24
C ALA A 140 1.53 -11.17 -10.16
N GLU A 141 0.89 -12.32 -9.99
CA GLU A 141 -0.55 -12.45 -9.86
C GLU A 141 -1.11 -11.74 -8.60
N LEU A 142 -0.33 -11.65 -7.53
CA LEU A 142 -0.74 -11.01 -6.27
C LEU A 142 -0.45 -9.50 -6.23
N ILE A 143 0.33 -8.96 -7.17
CA ILE A 143 0.67 -7.52 -7.19
C ILE A 143 -0.58 -6.65 -7.40
N ALA A 144 -1.46 -7.06 -8.33
CA ALA A 144 -2.71 -6.35 -8.57
C ALA A 144 -3.60 -6.34 -7.31
N LEU A 145 -3.74 -7.51 -6.67
CA LEU A 145 -4.50 -7.65 -5.43
C LEU A 145 -3.92 -6.75 -4.32
N ARG A 146 -2.61 -6.74 -4.14
CA ARG A 146 -1.92 -5.88 -3.17
C ARG A 146 -2.23 -4.41 -3.42
N THR A 147 -2.13 -3.95 -4.66
CA THR A 147 -2.42 -2.57 -5.04
C THR A 147 -3.86 -2.17 -4.69
N LEU A 148 -4.83 -3.02 -5.00
CA LEU A 148 -6.24 -2.78 -4.72
C LEU A 148 -6.54 -2.78 -3.21
N LEU A 149 -5.95 -3.70 -2.44
CA LEU A 149 -6.11 -3.75 -0.99
C LEU A 149 -5.54 -2.51 -0.30
N HIS A 150 -4.37 -2.03 -0.74
CA HIS A 150 -3.79 -0.77 -0.24
C HIS A 150 -4.68 0.44 -0.59
N HIS A 151 -5.16 0.51 -1.83
CA HIS A 151 -6.07 1.57 -2.25
C HIS A 151 -7.37 1.57 -1.43
N ARG A 152 -7.97 0.39 -1.22
CA ARG A 152 -9.14 0.23 -0.34
C ARG A 152 -8.90 0.73 1.08
N ALA A 153 -7.74 0.40 1.65
CA ALA A 153 -7.36 0.87 2.99
C ALA A 153 -7.28 2.41 3.04
N GLN A 154 -6.68 3.04 2.04
CA GLN A 154 -6.63 4.51 1.93
C GLN A 154 -8.03 5.14 1.81
N LEU A 155 -8.94 4.55 1.03
CA LEU A 155 -10.33 5.04 0.93
C LEU A 155 -11.05 4.99 2.28
N ILE A 156 -10.84 3.94 3.07
CA ILE A 156 -11.39 3.82 4.42
C ILE A 156 -10.81 4.90 5.34
N GLU A 157 -9.51 5.15 5.28
CA GLU A 157 -8.85 6.23 6.04
C GLU A 157 -9.39 7.61 5.65
N HIS A 158 -9.58 7.87 4.37
CA HIS A 158 -10.14 9.14 3.88
C HIS A 158 -11.62 9.31 4.26
N ARG A 159 -12.40 8.23 4.38
CA ARG A 159 -13.79 8.28 4.81
C ARG A 159 -13.94 8.67 6.29
N ALA A 160 -13.04 8.19 7.15
CA ALA A 160 -13.16 8.31 8.60
C ALA A 160 -13.27 9.77 9.12
N PRO A 161 -12.51 10.76 8.63
CA PRO A 161 -12.64 12.15 9.05
C PRO A 161 -14.04 12.74 8.82
N HIS A 162 -14.74 12.32 7.78
CA HIS A 162 -16.07 12.86 7.46
C HIS A 162 -17.12 12.46 8.49
N ILE A 163 -16.96 11.31 9.15
CA ILE A 163 -17.80 10.91 10.28
C ILE A 163 -17.59 11.88 11.45
N GLN A 164 -16.36 12.23 11.75
CA GLN A 164 -16.03 13.20 12.81
C GLN A 164 -16.55 14.60 12.48
N HIS A 165 -16.46 15.02 11.21
CA HIS A 165 -16.99 16.31 10.76
C HIS A 165 -18.51 16.36 10.90
N MET A 166 -19.24 15.29 10.54
CA MET A 166 -20.68 15.21 10.78
C MET A 166 -21.00 15.31 12.28
N GLN A 167 -20.32 14.56 13.13
CA GLN A 167 -20.51 14.64 14.59
C GLN A 167 -20.25 16.04 15.13
N LYS A 168 -19.16 16.68 14.71
CA LYS A 168 -18.82 18.04 15.11
C LYS A 168 -19.89 19.04 14.71
N SER A 169 -20.39 18.96 13.47
CA SER A 169 -21.44 19.87 12.98
C SER A 169 -22.75 19.71 13.78
N LEU A 170 -23.13 18.48 14.11
CA LEU A 170 -24.29 18.20 14.95
C LEU A 170 -24.11 18.77 16.36
N LEU A 171 -22.95 18.54 17.00
CA LEU A 171 -22.63 19.06 18.34
C LEU A 171 -22.62 20.59 18.39
N GLN A 172 -22.15 21.26 17.33
CA GLN A 172 -22.16 22.73 17.25
C GLN A 172 -23.59 23.32 17.16
N MET A 173 -24.56 22.50 16.76
CA MET A 173 -26.00 22.83 16.82
C MET A 173 -26.68 22.33 18.11
N ASN A 174 -25.89 21.82 19.08
CA ASN A 174 -26.38 21.14 20.27
C ASN A 174 -27.28 19.93 19.98
N ILE A 175 -27.06 19.26 18.85
CA ILE A 175 -27.79 18.04 18.48
C ILE A 175 -26.93 16.84 18.91
N GLN A 176 -27.42 16.06 19.86
CA GLN A 176 -26.68 14.96 20.52
C GLN A 176 -26.97 13.59 19.87
N LEU A 177 -27.02 13.54 18.51
CA LEU A 177 -27.39 12.33 17.78
C LEU A 177 -26.50 11.12 18.16
N SER A 178 -25.21 11.31 18.42
CA SER A 178 -24.27 10.25 18.83
C SER A 178 -24.59 9.65 20.20
N GLN A 179 -25.37 10.33 21.04
CA GLN A 179 -25.89 9.77 22.31
C GLN A 179 -27.21 9.03 22.08
N ALA A 180 -27.98 9.46 21.09
CA ALA A 180 -29.29 8.91 20.80
C ALA A 180 -29.23 7.60 19.99
N VAL A 181 -28.25 7.47 19.08
CA VAL A 181 -28.04 6.27 18.26
C VAL A 181 -26.64 5.71 18.51
N SER A 182 -26.51 4.41 18.39
CA SER A 182 -25.19 3.73 18.60
C SER A 182 -24.16 4.12 17.54
N ASP A 183 -24.62 4.54 16.37
CA ASP A 183 -23.77 4.91 15.24
C ASP A 183 -24.52 5.88 14.32
N ILE A 184 -23.97 7.10 14.15
CA ILE A 184 -24.56 8.13 13.29
C ILE A 184 -24.54 7.76 11.81
N THR A 185 -23.64 6.86 11.39
CA THR A 185 -23.55 6.32 10.03
C THR A 185 -24.32 5.00 9.84
N GLY A 186 -25.08 4.57 10.87
CA GLY A 186 -26.05 3.48 10.75
C GLY A 186 -27.34 3.92 10.08
N VAL A 187 -28.24 2.97 9.84
CA VAL A 187 -29.51 3.21 9.12
C VAL A 187 -30.31 4.35 9.76
N SER A 188 -30.52 4.29 11.08
CA SER A 188 -31.24 5.35 11.81
C SER A 188 -30.53 6.69 11.74
N GLY A 189 -29.22 6.71 11.96
CA GLY A 189 -28.43 7.96 11.96
C GLY A 189 -28.46 8.64 10.60
N LEU A 190 -28.22 7.89 9.50
CA LEU A 190 -28.23 8.44 8.15
C LEU A 190 -29.63 8.94 7.74
N ARG A 191 -30.71 8.21 8.08
CA ARG A 191 -32.09 8.67 7.81
C ARG A 191 -32.39 9.98 8.54
N ILE A 192 -32.03 10.09 9.81
CA ILE A 192 -32.23 11.29 10.61
C ILE A 192 -31.43 12.47 10.03
N ILE A 193 -30.12 12.29 9.75
CA ILE A 193 -29.28 13.35 9.16
C ILE A 193 -29.85 13.80 7.80
N THR A 194 -30.26 12.87 6.95
CA THR A 194 -30.84 13.18 5.64
C THR A 194 -32.13 13.97 5.79
N ALA A 195 -33.00 13.58 6.70
CA ALA A 195 -34.26 14.34 6.98
C ALA A 195 -33.97 15.74 7.50
N MET A 196 -33.00 15.91 8.39
CA MET A 196 -32.51 17.21 8.85
C MET A 196 -32.05 18.10 7.69
N LEU A 197 -31.29 17.57 6.77
CA LEU A 197 -30.78 18.30 5.59
C LEU A 197 -31.90 18.64 4.62
N ASN A 198 -32.97 17.84 4.57
CA ASN A 198 -34.17 18.09 3.78
C ASN A 198 -35.16 19.05 4.47
N GLY A 199 -34.81 19.63 5.62
CA GLY A 199 -35.56 20.66 6.27
C GLY A 199 -36.47 20.20 7.42
N GLU A 200 -36.49 18.91 7.78
CA GLU A 200 -37.24 18.45 8.96
C GLU A 200 -36.56 18.98 10.25
N ARG A 201 -37.42 19.53 11.15
CA ARG A 201 -36.97 20.16 12.41
C ARG A 201 -37.73 19.65 13.63
N SER A 202 -38.83 18.90 13.42
CA SER A 202 -39.58 18.32 14.53
C SER A 202 -38.79 17.16 15.15
N PRO A 203 -38.42 17.26 16.44
CA PRO A 203 -37.73 16.20 17.14
C PRO A 203 -38.50 14.87 17.13
N GLU A 204 -39.83 14.93 17.18
CA GLU A 204 -40.72 13.75 17.19
C GLU A 204 -40.64 13.02 15.85
N LYS A 205 -40.78 13.74 14.72
CA LYS A 205 -40.71 13.18 13.38
C LYS A 205 -39.29 12.61 13.09
N LEU A 206 -38.26 13.31 13.54
CA LEU A 206 -36.89 12.82 13.40
C LEU A 206 -36.65 11.54 14.23
N ALA A 207 -37.21 11.47 15.46
CA ALA A 207 -37.12 10.30 16.31
C ALA A 207 -37.85 9.06 15.75
N ASP A 208 -38.95 9.27 15.01
CA ASP A 208 -39.70 8.20 14.35
C ASP A 208 -38.95 7.52 13.20
N LEU A 209 -37.86 8.13 12.69
CA LEU A 209 -36.99 7.53 11.67
C LEU A 209 -36.04 6.47 12.23
N ARG A 210 -36.08 6.20 13.54
CA ARG A 210 -35.27 5.15 14.16
C ARG A 210 -35.69 3.75 13.72
N GLU A 211 -34.74 2.85 13.67
CA GLU A 211 -35.05 1.42 13.51
C GLU A 211 -35.70 0.84 14.79
N PRO A 212 -36.59 -0.17 14.64
CA PRO A 212 -37.27 -0.80 15.79
C PRO A 212 -36.32 -1.37 16.86
N GLY A 213 -35.07 -1.69 16.48
CA GLY A 213 -34.03 -2.23 17.37
C GLY A 213 -33.20 -1.15 18.10
N CYS A 214 -33.50 0.13 17.97
CA CYS A 214 -32.83 1.18 18.72
C CYS A 214 -33.03 1.00 20.23
N LYS A 215 -31.93 1.15 20.99
CA LYS A 215 -31.96 1.00 22.45
C LYS A 215 -32.72 2.12 23.15
N ASN A 216 -32.58 3.34 22.64
CA ASN A 216 -33.22 4.54 23.19
C ASN A 216 -34.64 4.69 22.70
N SER A 217 -35.53 5.18 23.55
CA SER A 217 -36.93 5.47 23.21
C SER A 217 -37.04 6.64 22.21
N ALA A 218 -38.21 6.80 21.57
CA ALA A 218 -38.45 7.94 20.71
C ALA A 218 -38.36 9.27 21.47
N GLU A 219 -38.79 9.29 22.73
CA GLU A 219 -38.74 10.48 23.58
C GLU A 219 -37.28 10.88 23.89
N GLU A 220 -36.42 9.93 24.23
CA GLU A 220 -35.00 10.20 24.49
C GLU A 220 -34.27 10.66 23.22
N ILE A 221 -34.57 10.04 22.07
CA ILE A 221 -34.04 10.48 20.78
C ILE A 221 -34.51 11.88 20.44
N GLY A 222 -35.81 12.18 20.63
CA GLY A 222 -36.38 13.51 20.40
C GLY A 222 -35.70 14.59 21.25
N LYS A 223 -35.43 14.33 22.55
CA LYS A 223 -34.68 15.23 23.41
C LYS A 223 -33.29 15.50 22.88
N ALA A 224 -32.58 14.46 22.41
CA ALA A 224 -31.22 14.57 21.86
C ALA A 224 -31.18 15.33 20.50
N LEU A 225 -32.30 15.36 19.77
CA LEU A 225 -32.45 16.05 18.50
C LEU A 225 -32.96 17.48 18.61
N THR A 226 -33.23 17.95 19.82
CA THR A 226 -33.63 19.34 20.08
C THR A 226 -32.38 20.20 20.16
N GLY A 227 -32.21 21.12 19.21
CA GLY A 227 -31.00 21.95 19.13
C GLY A 227 -31.23 23.26 18.38
N THR A 228 -30.15 23.98 18.10
CA THR A 228 -30.15 25.26 17.38
C THR A 228 -29.77 25.06 15.93
N TRP A 229 -30.69 25.25 15.03
CA TRP A 229 -30.49 25.01 13.60
C TRP A 229 -29.75 26.19 12.94
N ARG A 230 -28.44 26.00 12.66
CA ARG A 230 -27.58 27.01 12.06
C ARG A 230 -27.22 26.61 10.63
N ALA A 231 -27.42 27.52 9.69
CA ALA A 231 -27.27 27.24 8.26
C ALA A 231 -25.86 26.85 7.87
N GLU A 232 -24.84 27.48 8.48
CA GLU A 232 -23.43 27.17 8.24
C GLU A 232 -23.06 25.74 8.71
N HIS A 233 -23.62 25.28 9.82
CA HIS A 233 -23.34 23.92 10.31
C HIS A 233 -24.11 22.86 9.54
N LEU A 234 -25.33 23.19 9.08
CA LEU A 234 -26.06 22.31 8.16
C LEU A 234 -25.36 22.18 6.81
N PHE A 235 -24.76 23.26 6.31
CA PHE A 235 -23.95 23.19 5.09
C PHE A 235 -22.75 22.27 5.24
N VAL A 236 -21.96 22.41 6.32
CA VAL A 236 -20.82 21.53 6.60
C VAL A 236 -21.26 20.08 6.83
N LEU A 237 -22.39 19.87 7.51
CA LEU A 237 -22.98 18.53 7.71
C LEU A 237 -23.31 17.88 6.37
N LYS A 238 -23.94 18.63 5.45
CA LYS A 238 -24.30 18.17 4.10
C LYS A 238 -23.06 17.73 3.33
N GLN A 239 -22.05 18.60 3.24
CA GLN A 239 -20.81 18.26 2.52
C GLN A 239 -20.11 17.04 3.13
N SER A 240 -20.08 16.93 4.47
CA SER A 240 -19.47 15.78 5.14
C SER A 240 -20.23 14.48 4.87
N LEU A 241 -21.57 14.52 4.79
CA LEU A 241 -22.39 13.36 4.42
C LEU A 241 -22.15 12.96 2.96
N GLU A 242 -22.11 13.92 2.04
CA GLU A 242 -21.84 13.68 0.61
C GLU A 242 -20.47 13.02 0.41
N MET A 243 -19.43 13.50 1.08
CA MET A 243 -18.09 12.89 1.02
C MET A 243 -18.06 11.50 1.66
N TYR A 244 -18.74 11.30 2.78
CA TYR A 244 -18.88 9.98 3.38
C TYR A 244 -19.57 8.98 2.43
N ALA A 245 -20.63 9.39 1.76
CA ALA A 245 -21.33 8.58 0.76
C ALA A 245 -20.43 8.26 -0.43
N PHE A 246 -19.76 9.28 -0.98
CA PHE A 246 -18.81 9.12 -2.08
C PHE A 246 -17.73 8.07 -1.78
N TYR A 247 -17.02 8.21 -0.64
CA TYR A 247 -16.01 7.23 -0.26
C TYR A 247 -16.60 5.83 -0.02
N SER A 248 -17.83 5.74 0.47
CA SER A 248 -18.50 4.45 0.67
C SER A 248 -18.79 3.75 -0.66
N GLU A 249 -19.18 4.48 -1.68
CA GLU A 249 -19.38 3.98 -3.05
C GLU A 249 -18.02 3.54 -3.67
N GLN A 250 -16.98 4.36 -3.50
CA GLN A 250 -15.64 4.00 -4.00
C GLN A 250 -15.08 2.74 -3.33
N ILE A 251 -15.34 2.56 -2.03
CA ILE A 251 -14.94 1.33 -1.31
C ILE A 251 -15.71 0.13 -1.86
N ALA A 252 -17.00 0.26 -2.15
CA ALA A 252 -17.79 -0.82 -2.73
C ALA A 252 -17.29 -1.19 -4.13
N ALA A 253 -17.02 -0.21 -4.98
CA ALA A 253 -16.44 -0.44 -6.31
C ALA A 253 -15.06 -1.14 -6.23
N CYS A 254 -14.23 -0.74 -5.26
CA CYS A 254 -12.95 -1.38 -5.00
C CYS A 254 -13.11 -2.83 -4.51
N ASP A 255 -14.14 -3.13 -3.70
CA ASP A 255 -14.46 -4.48 -3.27
C ASP A 255 -14.87 -5.38 -4.45
N GLU A 256 -15.61 -4.85 -5.42
CA GLU A 256 -15.97 -5.56 -6.66
C GLU A 256 -14.73 -5.89 -7.50
N GLU A 257 -13.80 -4.95 -7.67
CA GLU A 257 -12.56 -5.15 -8.44
C GLU A 257 -11.64 -6.18 -7.75
N ILE A 258 -11.56 -6.14 -6.41
CA ILE A 258 -10.84 -7.15 -5.64
C ILE A 258 -11.43 -8.55 -5.86
N GLU A 259 -12.75 -8.69 -5.89
CA GLU A 259 -13.42 -9.96 -6.15
C GLU A 259 -13.14 -10.49 -7.56
N GLN A 260 -13.19 -9.62 -8.56
CA GLN A 260 -12.83 -9.98 -9.93
C GLN A 260 -11.37 -10.44 -10.02
N THR A 261 -10.46 -9.74 -9.32
CA THR A 261 -9.05 -10.11 -9.24
C THR A 261 -8.88 -11.50 -8.63
N TYR A 262 -9.55 -11.81 -7.51
CA TYR A 262 -9.53 -13.16 -6.93
C TYR A 262 -10.03 -14.23 -7.89
N SER A 263 -11.10 -13.94 -8.60
CA SER A 263 -11.69 -14.88 -9.57
C SER A 263 -10.78 -15.17 -10.77
N GLY A 264 -9.92 -14.22 -11.14
CA GLY A 264 -8.94 -14.35 -12.22
C GLY A 264 -7.66 -15.10 -11.81
N LEU A 265 -7.37 -15.27 -10.51
CA LEU A 265 -6.17 -15.97 -10.05
C LEU A 265 -6.25 -17.48 -10.34
N ARG A 266 -5.17 -18.03 -10.91
CA ARG A 266 -5.00 -19.48 -11.04
C ARG A 266 -4.73 -20.05 -9.64
N MET A 267 -5.64 -20.90 -9.17
CA MET A 267 -5.57 -21.48 -7.83
C MET A 267 -5.31 -22.99 -7.94
N GLU A 268 -4.19 -23.42 -7.39
CA GLU A 268 -3.77 -24.82 -7.44
C GLU A 268 -4.38 -25.68 -6.34
N ASN A 269 -4.84 -25.06 -5.25
CA ASN A 269 -5.35 -25.78 -4.09
C ASN A 269 -6.88 -25.92 -4.13
N ASP A 270 -7.39 -27.12 -3.87
CA ASP A 270 -8.80 -27.28 -3.52
C ASP A 270 -9.05 -26.67 -2.13
N PRO A 271 -9.97 -25.71 -2.00
CA PRO A 271 -10.21 -25.06 -0.71
C PRO A 271 -10.79 -26.03 0.33
N GLY A 272 -11.43 -27.11 -0.09
CA GLY A 272 -12.20 -28.00 0.79
C GLY A 272 -13.23 -27.20 1.61
N GLU A 273 -13.81 -27.80 2.63
CA GLU A 273 -14.75 -27.10 3.52
C GLU A 273 -14.05 -26.06 4.40
N LEU A 274 -14.68 -24.87 4.52
CA LEU A 274 -14.25 -23.85 5.46
C LEU A 274 -14.59 -24.26 6.90
N GLN A 275 -13.65 -24.06 7.81
CA GLN A 275 -13.91 -24.28 9.22
C GLN A 275 -14.90 -23.26 9.78
N PRO A 276 -15.81 -23.64 10.69
CA PRO A 276 -16.75 -22.73 11.29
C PRO A 276 -16.03 -21.66 12.14
N LEU A 277 -16.35 -20.40 11.91
CA LEU A 277 -15.82 -19.30 12.73
C LEU A 277 -16.37 -19.37 14.17
N SER A 278 -15.58 -18.90 15.13
CA SER A 278 -16.04 -18.72 16.51
C SER A 278 -17.25 -17.78 16.56
N ARG A 279 -18.12 -17.94 17.59
CA ARG A 279 -19.32 -17.11 17.76
C ARG A 279 -18.99 -15.61 17.78
N ARG A 280 -17.87 -15.22 18.41
CA ARG A 280 -17.40 -13.82 18.46
C ARG A 280 -17.07 -13.28 17.06
N LYS A 281 -16.40 -14.05 16.22
CA LYS A 281 -16.04 -13.68 14.86
C LYS A 281 -17.26 -13.59 13.93
N ARG A 282 -18.22 -14.50 14.06
CA ARG A 282 -19.47 -14.46 13.30
C ARG A 282 -20.29 -13.21 13.60
N ASN A 283 -20.30 -12.75 14.85
CA ASN A 283 -21.06 -11.59 15.31
C ASN A 283 -20.29 -10.26 15.21
N SER A 284 -19.13 -10.24 14.56
CA SER A 284 -18.37 -9.00 14.33
C SER A 284 -19.04 -8.16 13.23
N HIS A 285 -19.55 -7.00 13.60
CA HIS A 285 -20.20 -6.02 12.72
C HIS A 285 -19.26 -4.88 12.34
N SER A 286 -18.05 -5.20 11.87
CA SER A 286 -17.15 -4.15 11.36
C SER A 286 -17.69 -3.59 10.05
N LYS A 287 -17.92 -2.27 9.98
CA LYS A 287 -18.35 -1.57 8.76
C LYS A 287 -17.32 -1.57 7.63
N ASN A 288 -16.08 -1.90 7.95
CA ASN A 288 -15.00 -1.98 6.98
C ASN A 288 -14.80 -3.41 6.45
N LYS A 289 -15.63 -4.36 6.92
CA LYS A 289 -15.59 -5.73 6.43
C LYS A 289 -16.18 -5.77 5.01
N PRO A 290 -15.52 -6.46 4.06
CA PRO A 290 -16.09 -6.67 2.72
C PRO A 290 -17.44 -7.37 2.78
N ALA A 291 -18.32 -7.05 1.85
CA ALA A 291 -19.68 -7.64 1.81
C ALA A 291 -19.66 -9.14 1.58
N ASN A 292 -18.76 -9.62 0.70
CA ASN A 292 -18.56 -11.01 0.28
C ASN A 292 -17.50 -11.76 1.11
N ALA A 293 -17.47 -11.50 2.40
CA ALA A 293 -16.43 -11.99 3.31
C ALA A 293 -16.21 -13.51 3.33
N GLU A 294 -17.27 -14.30 3.09
CA GLU A 294 -17.18 -15.76 3.03
C GLU A 294 -16.51 -16.24 1.74
N GLU A 295 -16.82 -15.64 0.61
CA GLU A 295 -16.19 -15.91 -0.68
C GLU A 295 -14.70 -15.54 -0.65
N ILE A 296 -14.37 -14.39 -0.08
CA ILE A 296 -12.97 -14.00 0.16
C ILE A 296 -12.23 -15.03 1.01
N ARG A 297 -12.83 -15.58 2.06
CA ARG A 297 -12.21 -16.65 2.85
C ARG A 297 -11.89 -17.88 2.00
N GLN A 298 -12.78 -18.27 1.09
CA GLN A 298 -12.53 -19.37 0.16
C GLN A 298 -11.34 -19.06 -0.75
N HIS A 299 -11.28 -17.87 -1.33
CA HIS A 299 -10.15 -17.44 -2.16
C HIS A 299 -8.83 -17.45 -1.40
N LEU A 300 -8.80 -16.87 -0.20
CA LEU A 300 -7.59 -16.84 0.64
C LEU A 300 -7.12 -18.24 0.98
N LYS A 301 -8.04 -19.16 1.31
CA LYS A 301 -7.69 -20.54 1.59
C LYS A 301 -7.16 -21.26 0.35
N ARG A 302 -7.70 -20.98 -0.85
CA ARG A 302 -7.17 -21.54 -2.11
C ARG A 302 -5.74 -21.08 -2.40
N ILE A 303 -5.43 -19.81 -2.12
CA ILE A 303 -4.10 -19.23 -2.35
C ILE A 303 -3.08 -19.78 -1.35
N SER A 304 -3.40 -19.77 -0.05
CA SER A 304 -2.45 -20.08 1.03
C SER A 304 -2.47 -21.56 1.48
N GLY A 305 -3.47 -22.34 1.06
CA GLY A 305 -3.70 -23.71 1.55
C GLY A 305 -4.31 -23.80 2.94
N VAL A 306 -4.40 -22.69 3.69
CA VAL A 306 -4.90 -22.64 5.07
C VAL A 306 -5.94 -21.54 5.27
N ASP A 307 -6.91 -21.76 6.14
CA ASP A 307 -7.89 -20.73 6.52
C ASP A 307 -7.35 -19.88 7.68
N LEU A 308 -6.64 -18.81 7.36
CA LEU A 308 -6.07 -17.89 8.35
C LEU A 308 -7.15 -17.21 9.22
N SER A 309 -8.38 -17.12 8.74
CA SER A 309 -9.46 -16.43 9.45
C SER A 309 -9.94 -17.17 10.71
N VAL A 310 -9.60 -18.46 10.89
CA VAL A 310 -9.91 -19.22 12.11
C VAL A 310 -8.96 -18.88 13.25
N VAL A 311 -7.77 -18.37 12.95
CA VAL A 311 -6.76 -18.01 13.96
C VAL A 311 -7.25 -16.79 14.77
N ASP A 312 -7.13 -16.84 16.09
CA ASP A 312 -7.53 -15.72 16.95
C ASP A 312 -6.72 -14.47 16.64
N GLY A 313 -7.42 -13.32 16.52
CA GLY A 313 -6.84 -12.06 16.11
C GLY A 313 -6.80 -11.84 14.60
N PHE A 314 -6.88 -12.88 13.77
CA PHE A 314 -6.96 -12.73 12.32
C PHE A 314 -8.41 -12.48 11.88
N GLY A 315 -8.69 -11.27 11.42
CA GLY A 315 -9.90 -10.97 10.63
C GLY A 315 -9.61 -11.15 9.14
N ILE A 316 -10.66 -11.10 8.31
CA ILE A 316 -10.54 -11.26 6.86
C ILE A 316 -9.59 -10.23 6.26
N SER A 317 -9.73 -8.95 6.63
CA SER A 317 -8.85 -7.89 6.12
C SER A 317 -7.37 -8.13 6.45
N LEU A 318 -7.07 -8.62 7.67
CA LEU A 318 -5.69 -8.96 8.03
C LEU A 318 -5.18 -10.16 7.24
N ALA A 319 -6.03 -11.18 7.03
CA ALA A 319 -5.67 -12.34 6.22
C ALA A 319 -5.40 -11.95 4.75
N GLN A 320 -6.21 -11.04 4.19
CA GLN A 320 -5.97 -10.45 2.86
C GLN A 320 -4.60 -9.75 2.80
N THR A 321 -4.29 -8.91 3.78
CA THR A 321 -3.01 -8.21 3.84
C THR A 321 -1.84 -9.19 3.91
N VAL A 322 -1.89 -10.19 4.80
CA VAL A 322 -0.80 -11.17 4.98
C VAL A 322 -0.53 -12.00 3.73
N ILE A 323 -1.56 -12.29 2.94
CA ILE A 323 -1.40 -13.08 1.71
C ILE A 323 -0.89 -12.21 0.55
N ALA A 324 -1.24 -10.93 0.53
CA ALA A 324 -0.84 -10.00 -0.52
C ALA A 324 0.54 -9.37 -0.28
N GLU A 325 1.03 -9.35 0.97
CA GLU A 325 2.37 -8.83 1.37
C GLU A 325 3.45 -9.91 1.35
#